data_2ce0a2da4e0dd524f159c1ad84cdb649
#
_entry.id   2ce0a2da4e0dd524f159c1ad84cdb649
#
_cell.length_a   1.000
_cell.length_b   1.000
_cell.length_c   1.000
_cell.angle_alpha   90.00
_cell.angle_beta   90.00
_cell.angle_gamma   90.00
#
_symmetry.space_group_name_H-M   'P 1'
#
loop_
_entity.id
_entity.type
_entity.pdbx_description
1 polymer ?
#
loop_
_entity_poly.entity_id
_entity_poly.type
_entity_poly.pdbx_seq_one_letter_code
_entity_poly.pdbx_strand_id
1 'polypeptide(L)'
;AATTSGIVPPAADVALVCPPALLGAIDPWVNYRQAQGHVVALVRGEAEPVAIRAALKALHAANPKLSVVLLGDATPNPSDGTVAKLHATDHFCVPTHLAKAQVNIVFGSEPEIATDNWYADFDDDGVPEAAVGRLPVDSADELRAITERIIRYERSSNLSAWRRRINLVAGIGGFGAVADTAIEAAAKTLLTRHLPASYETTLTQAGWQSPYCPGPP
;
A
#
# COMPACT_ATOMS: atom_id res chain seq x y z
N ALA A 1 22.73 -5.24 20.17
CA ALA A 1 23.60 -4.58 19.20
C ALA A 1 23.47 -5.31 17.88
N ALA A 2 22.58 -4.85 17.02
CA ALA A 2 22.43 -5.39 15.67
C ALA A 2 23.63 -4.92 14.84
N THR A 3 24.45 -5.86 14.43
CA THR A 3 25.61 -5.65 13.58
C THR A 3 25.11 -5.25 12.19
N THR A 4 25.34 -4.01 11.81
CA THR A 4 25.17 -3.49 10.44
C THR A 4 26.26 -4.08 9.54
N SER A 5 26.11 -5.32 9.15
CA SER A 5 26.82 -5.87 8.00
C SER A 5 25.76 -6.21 6.95
N GLY A 6 25.86 -5.59 5.77
CA GLY A 6 24.90 -5.73 4.69
C GLY A 6 24.90 -7.11 4.01
N ILE A 7 24.79 -8.18 4.79
CA ILE A 7 24.57 -9.52 4.28
C ILE A 7 23.08 -9.78 4.39
N VAL A 8 22.40 -9.60 3.27
CA VAL A 8 20.99 -10.01 3.10
C VAL A 8 20.92 -11.53 3.19
N PRO A 9 20.07 -12.10 4.06
CA PRO A 9 19.92 -13.55 4.11
C PRO A 9 19.42 -14.06 2.74
N PRO A 10 20.03 -15.12 2.18
CA PRO A 10 19.75 -15.57 0.81
C PRO A 10 18.36 -16.18 0.59
N ALA A 11 17.50 -16.21 1.59
CA ALA A 11 16.18 -16.84 1.51
C ALA A 11 15.07 -15.99 2.15
N ALA A 12 15.25 -14.65 2.22
CA ALA A 12 14.24 -13.79 2.80
C ALA A 12 12.94 -13.84 2.00
N ASP A 13 11.81 -14.02 2.69
CA ASP A 13 10.47 -14.00 2.13
C ASP A 13 9.70 -12.72 2.49
N VAL A 14 10.26 -11.91 3.41
CA VAL A 14 9.75 -10.58 3.75
C VAL A 14 10.90 -9.58 3.68
N ALA A 15 10.75 -8.54 2.88
CA ALA A 15 11.65 -7.39 2.84
C ALA A 15 10.99 -6.18 3.49
N LEU A 16 11.68 -5.58 4.46
CA LEU A 16 11.27 -4.32 5.07
C LEU A 16 12.18 -3.20 4.57
N VAL A 17 11.62 -2.27 3.85
CA VAL A 17 12.30 -1.01 3.50
C VAL A 17 12.06 -0.04 4.63
N CYS A 18 13.09 0.22 5.43
CA CYS A 18 12.96 0.90 6.72
C CYS A 18 13.95 2.05 6.84
N PRO A 19 13.50 3.29 7.08
CA PRO A 19 14.36 4.38 7.50
C PRO A 19 15.03 4.08 8.86
N PRO A 20 16.28 4.53 9.09
CA PRO A 20 16.99 4.27 10.35
C PRO A 20 16.24 4.71 11.60
N ALA A 21 15.49 5.80 11.51
CA ALA A 21 14.69 6.36 12.60
C ALA A 21 13.54 5.43 13.07
N LEU A 22 13.10 4.49 12.24
CA LEU A 22 12.02 3.55 12.53
C LEU A 22 12.49 2.16 12.96
N LEU A 23 13.80 1.84 12.84
CA LEU A 23 14.34 0.50 13.09
C LEU A 23 13.98 -0.04 14.49
N GLY A 24 14.16 0.77 15.55
CA GLY A 24 13.81 0.34 16.91
C GLY A 24 12.30 0.18 17.17
N ALA A 25 11.45 0.73 16.30
CA ALA A 25 10.01 0.63 16.45
C ALA A 25 9.43 -0.64 15.80
N ILE A 26 10.12 -1.20 14.80
CA ILE A 26 9.65 -2.37 14.04
C ILE A 26 10.04 -3.71 14.67
N ASP A 27 10.98 -3.73 15.61
CA ASP A 27 11.49 -4.95 16.22
C ASP A 27 10.42 -5.93 16.74
N PRO A 28 9.34 -5.48 17.42
CA PRO A 28 8.29 -6.40 17.88
C PRO A 28 7.59 -7.12 16.72
N TRP A 29 7.39 -6.44 15.59
CA TRP A 29 6.78 -7.01 14.41
C TRP A 29 7.72 -7.98 13.70
N VAL A 30 9.00 -7.63 13.57
CA VAL A 30 10.04 -8.52 13.02
C VAL A 30 10.12 -9.81 13.83
N ASN A 31 10.21 -9.71 15.15
CA ASN A 31 10.25 -10.87 16.05
C ASN A 31 8.98 -11.74 15.88
N TYR A 32 7.83 -11.12 15.73
CA TYR A 32 6.57 -11.82 15.50
C TYR A 32 6.58 -12.60 14.18
N ARG A 33 7.06 -12.00 13.08
CA ARG A 33 7.19 -12.67 11.78
C ARG A 33 8.20 -13.80 11.82
N GLN A 34 9.35 -13.59 12.46
CA GLN A 34 10.37 -14.64 12.64
C GLN A 34 9.85 -15.83 13.46
N ALA A 35 9.06 -15.56 14.51
CA ALA A 35 8.40 -16.61 15.29
C ALA A 35 7.36 -17.43 14.47
N GLN A 36 6.84 -16.87 13.37
CA GLN A 36 5.98 -17.56 12.41
C GLN A 36 6.78 -18.35 11.35
N GLY A 37 8.12 -18.27 11.36
CA GLY A 37 9.00 -18.95 10.41
C GLY A 37 9.39 -18.09 9.20
N HIS A 38 9.03 -16.81 9.17
CA HIS A 38 9.46 -15.90 8.11
C HIS A 38 10.93 -15.50 8.27
N VAL A 39 11.60 -15.33 7.14
CA VAL A 39 12.95 -14.77 7.05
C VAL A 39 12.85 -13.32 6.60
N VAL A 40 13.15 -12.40 7.52
CA VAL A 40 13.00 -10.95 7.30
C VAL A 40 14.32 -10.32 6.91
N ALA A 41 14.36 -9.64 5.77
CA ALA A 41 15.48 -8.80 5.33
C ALA A 41 15.15 -7.32 5.56
N LEU A 42 16.14 -6.56 5.98
CA LEU A 42 16.05 -5.10 6.10
C LEU A 42 16.76 -4.43 4.93
N VAL A 43 16.06 -3.54 4.24
CA VAL A 43 16.57 -2.68 3.17
C VAL A 43 16.55 -1.24 3.69
N ARG A 44 17.58 -0.46 3.34
CA ARG A 44 17.71 0.93 3.78
C ARG A 44 16.64 1.80 3.11
N GLY A 45 15.75 2.38 3.91
CA GLY A 45 14.63 3.19 3.43
C GLY A 45 15.02 4.59 2.98
N GLU A 46 16.17 5.12 3.44
CA GLU A 46 16.71 6.42 3.05
C GLU A 46 17.56 6.39 1.77
N ALA A 47 17.71 5.22 1.15
CA ALA A 47 18.46 5.11 -0.10
C ALA A 47 17.64 5.66 -1.28
N GLU A 48 18.34 5.97 -2.37
CA GLU A 48 17.70 6.38 -3.63
C GLU A 48 16.74 5.29 -4.13
N PRO A 49 15.59 5.65 -4.73
CA PRO A 49 14.58 4.69 -5.20
C PRO A 49 15.15 3.54 -6.04
N VAL A 50 16.08 3.87 -6.96
CA VAL A 50 16.71 2.87 -7.82
C VAL A 50 17.55 1.87 -7.01
N ALA A 51 18.24 2.32 -5.95
CA ALA A 51 19.01 1.45 -5.09
C ALA A 51 18.12 0.55 -4.23
N ILE A 52 17.00 1.06 -3.72
CA ILE A 52 15.98 0.26 -3.01
C ILE A 52 15.44 -0.83 -3.94
N ARG A 53 15.00 -0.46 -5.15
CA ARG A 53 14.47 -1.41 -6.13
C ARG A 53 15.50 -2.48 -6.50
N ALA A 54 16.75 -2.10 -6.71
CA ALA A 54 17.83 -3.05 -7.02
C ALA A 54 18.03 -4.07 -5.89
N ALA A 55 18.00 -3.65 -4.63
CA ALA A 55 18.09 -4.54 -3.48
C ALA A 55 16.88 -5.48 -3.41
N LEU A 56 15.67 -4.99 -3.65
CA LEU A 56 14.45 -5.81 -3.67
C LEU A 56 14.46 -6.83 -4.82
N LYS A 57 14.91 -6.43 -6.00
CA LYS A 57 15.10 -7.32 -7.16
C LYS A 57 16.08 -8.46 -6.86
N ALA A 58 17.18 -8.16 -6.17
CA ALA A 58 18.15 -9.19 -5.76
C ALA A 58 17.56 -10.15 -4.74
N LEU A 59 16.74 -9.66 -3.78
CA LEU A 59 16.01 -10.51 -2.84
C LEU A 59 14.98 -11.40 -3.53
N HIS A 60 14.21 -10.85 -4.46
CA HIS A 60 13.22 -11.60 -5.23
C HIS A 60 13.87 -12.67 -6.11
N ALA A 61 15.01 -12.38 -6.73
CA ALA A 61 15.75 -13.38 -7.51
C ALA A 61 16.21 -14.56 -6.65
N ALA A 62 16.50 -14.36 -5.36
CA ALA A 62 16.82 -15.41 -4.41
C ALA A 62 15.58 -16.15 -3.89
N ASN A 63 14.45 -15.48 -3.80
CA ASN A 63 13.17 -16.06 -3.36
C ASN A 63 11.97 -15.37 -4.06
N PRO A 64 11.37 -16.01 -5.07
CA PRO A 64 10.22 -15.47 -5.80
C PRO A 64 8.93 -15.29 -4.96
N LYS A 65 8.90 -15.77 -3.71
CA LYS A 65 7.78 -15.57 -2.78
C LYS A 65 7.96 -14.34 -1.90
N LEU A 66 8.86 -13.44 -2.28
CA LEU A 66 9.12 -12.21 -1.54
C LEU A 66 7.86 -11.36 -1.41
N SER A 67 7.63 -10.84 -0.21
CA SER A 67 6.69 -9.75 0.06
C SER A 67 7.46 -8.53 0.54
N VAL A 68 7.07 -7.35 0.11
CA VAL A 68 7.76 -6.08 0.39
C VAL A 68 6.87 -5.18 1.24
N VAL A 69 7.41 -4.62 2.32
CA VAL A 69 6.75 -3.62 3.14
C VAL A 69 7.62 -2.37 3.22
N LEU A 70 7.08 -1.25 2.75
CA LEU A 70 7.69 0.07 2.87
C LEU A 70 7.22 0.71 4.19
N LEU A 71 8.16 1.08 5.05
CA LEU A 71 7.85 1.68 6.36
C LEU A 71 8.12 3.17 6.33
N GLY A 72 7.10 3.95 6.62
CA GLY A 72 7.17 5.41 6.58
C GLY A 72 6.34 6.01 5.45
N ASP A 73 6.12 7.31 5.53
CA ASP A 73 5.37 8.03 4.53
C ASP A 73 6.17 8.19 3.21
N ALA A 74 5.49 8.63 2.17
CA ALA A 74 6.11 8.98 0.90
C ALA A 74 6.86 10.32 1.02
N THR A 75 7.99 10.46 0.35
CA THR A 75 8.61 11.78 0.26
C THR A 75 7.72 12.74 -0.52
N PRO A 76 7.63 14.01 -0.10
CA PRO A 76 6.89 15.01 -0.85
C PRO A 76 7.39 15.12 -2.29
N ASN A 77 6.46 15.31 -3.23
CA ASN A 77 6.84 15.62 -4.61
C ASN A 77 7.51 17.01 -4.64
N PRO A 78 8.76 17.16 -5.10
CA PRO A 78 9.43 18.44 -5.18
C PRO A 78 8.72 19.48 -6.04
N SER A 79 7.89 19.05 -6.98
CA SER A 79 7.08 19.93 -7.85
C SER A 79 5.81 20.46 -7.18
N ASP A 80 5.37 19.88 -6.06
CA ASP A 80 4.23 20.36 -5.30
C ASP A 80 4.68 21.21 -4.09
N GLY A 81 4.78 22.51 -4.28
CA GLY A 81 5.18 23.46 -3.22
C GLY A 81 4.28 23.48 -1.98
N THR A 82 3.12 22.81 -2.03
CA THR A 82 2.17 22.74 -0.91
C THR A 82 2.51 21.59 0.04
N VAL A 83 2.94 20.45 -0.49
CA VAL A 83 3.22 19.24 0.28
C VAL A 83 4.55 19.33 1.02
N ALA A 84 5.54 20.03 0.46
CA ALA A 84 6.84 20.26 1.11
C ALA A 84 6.77 20.95 2.48
N LYS A 85 5.63 21.60 2.82
CA LYS A 85 5.42 22.24 4.12
C LYS A 85 4.74 21.35 5.17
N LEU A 86 4.13 20.24 4.75
CA LEU A 86 3.38 19.35 5.63
C LEU A 86 4.24 18.26 6.28
N HIS A 87 5.34 17.87 5.65
CA HIS A 87 6.22 16.81 6.14
C HIS A 87 7.54 17.42 6.65
N ALA A 88 7.53 17.90 7.87
CA ALA A 88 8.71 18.47 8.53
C ALA A 88 9.78 17.43 8.88
N THR A 89 9.61 16.15 8.55
CA THR A 89 10.48 15.07 9.00
C THR A 89 10.75 14.04 7.91
N ASP A 90 11.65 14.36 6.98
CA ASP A 90 12.18 13.42 5.97
C ASP A 90 12.79 12.14 6.57
N HIS A 91 12.99 12.10 7.89
CA HIS A 91 13.61 10.99 8.60
C HIS A 91 12.75 9.73 8.68
N PHE A 92 11.44 9.84 8.45
CA PHE A 92 10.48 8.74 8.50
C PHE A 92 9.93 8.37 7.14
N CYS A 93 10.50 8.91 6.05
CA CYS A 93 10.01 8.68 4.70
C CYS A 93 10.80 7.60 3.97
N VAL A 94 10.10 6.83 3.15
CA VAL A 94 10.68 6.04 2.07
C VAL A 94 10.37 6.75 0.76
N PRO A 95 11.36 7.06 -0.08
CA PRO A 95 11.16 7.78 -1.32
C PRO A 95 10.06 7.16 -2.18
N THR A 96 9.26 8.01 -2.81
CA THR A 96 8.23 7.59 -3.74
C THR A 96 8.78 7.64 -5.17
N HIS A 97 8.44 6.64 -5.97
CA HIS A 97 8.67 6.68 -7.41
C HIS A 97 7.52 7.42 -8.10
N LEU A 98 7.87 8.35 -8.97
CA LEU A 98 6.92 9.10 -9.79
C LEU A 98 6.89 8.49 -11.19
N ALA A 99 5.79 7.85 -11.53
CA ALA A 99 5.53 7.31 -12.85
C ALA A 99 4.79 8.34 -13.71
N LYS A 100 5.11 8.38 -15.00
CA LYS A 100 4.42 9.26 -15.94
C LYS A 100 2.95 8.87 -16.06
N ALA A 101 2.06 9.83 -15.83
CA ALA A 101 0.62 9.62 -15.99
C ALA A 101 0.26 9.40 -17.47
N GLN A 102 -0.46 8.31 -17.76
CA GLN A 102 -0.89 8.00 -19.13
C GLN A 102 -2.29 8.50 -19.43
N VAL A 103 -3.21 8.36 -18.50
CA VAL A 103 -4.63 8.70 -18.68
C VAL A 103 -4.95 10.10 -18.18
N ASN A 104 -4.39 10.50 -17.05
CA ASN A 104 -4.73 11.75 -16.39
C ASN A 104 -4.29 13.00 -17.19
N ILE A 105 -3.21 12.92 -17.96
CA ILE A 105 -2.72 14.03 -18.79
C ILE A 105 -3.82 14.51 -19.76
N VAL A 106 -4.61 13.59 -20.33
CA VAL A 106 -5.66 13.91 -21.30
C VAL A 106 -6.77 14.76 -20.66
N PHE A 107 -6.98 14.62 -19.36
CA PHE A 107 -8.03 15.34 -18.61
C PHE A 107 -7.47 16.52 -17.78
N GLY A 108 -6.23 16.94 -18.01
CA GLY A 108 -5.62 18.07 -17.33
C GLY A 108 -5.24 17.81 -15.85
N SER A 109 -5.05 16.53 -15.50
CA SER A 109 -4.60 16.12 -14.18
C SER A 109 -3.07 16.16 -14.05
N GLU A 110 -2.53 15.71 -12.92
CA GLU A 110 -1.11 15.63 -12.65
C GLU A 110 -0.34 14.90 -13.75
N PRO A 111 0.82 15.42 -14.20
CA PRO A 111 1.65 14.78 -15.24
C PRO A 111 2.33 13.51 -14.75
N GLU A 112 2.48 13.36 -13.45
CA GLU A 112 3.12 12.22 -12.79
C GLU A 112 2.25 11.72 -11.64
N ILE A 113 2.29 10.43 -11.40
CA ILE A 113 1.58 9.76 -10.30
C ILE A 113 2.57 9.02 -9.40
N ALA A 114 2.40 9.17 -8.10
CA ALA A 114 3.16 8.41 -7.12
C ALA A 114 2.73 6.93 -7.16
N THR A 115 3.71 6.03 -7.17
CA THR A 115 3.43 4.59 -7.17
C THR A 115 4.47 3.80 -6.39
N ASP A 116 4.01 2.90 -5.54
CA ASP A 116 4.86 1.94 -4.84
C ASP A 116 5.05 0.64 -5.65
N ASN A 117 4.18 0.36 -6.61
CA ASN A 117 4.24 -0.84 -7.45
C ASN A 117 5.58 -0.96 -8.19
N TRP A 118 6.16 0.17 -8.59
CA TRP A 118 7.45 0.22 -9.28
C TRP A 118 8.59 -0.45 -8.48
N TYR A 119 8.52 -0.44 -7.15
CA TYR A 119 9.53 -1.09 -6.32
C TYR A 119 9.53 -2.62 -6.44
N ALA A 120 8.43 -3.20 -6.88
CA ALA A 120 8.26 -4.63 -7.03
C ALA A 120 8.01 -5.07 -8.48
N ASP A 121 7.93 -4.13 -9.43
CA ASP A 121 7.90 -4.36 -10.86
C ASP A 121 9.36 -4.45 -11.37
N PHE A 122 9.89 -5.66 -11.53
CA PHE A 122 11.31 -5.88 -11.77
C PHE A 122 11.68 -6.00 -13.24
N ASP A 123 10.71 -6.14 -14.14
CA ASP A 123 10.90 -6.24 -15.58
C ASP A 123 10.31 -5.05 -16.37
N ASP A 124 9.72 -4.08 -15.66
CA ASP A 124 9.15 -2.85 -16.21
C ASP A 124 7.94 -3.08 -17.13
N ASP A 125 7.15 -4.13 -16.89
CA ASP A 125 5.92 -4.41 -17.64
C ASP A 125 4.67 -3.73 -17.02
N GLY A 126 4.82 -3.12 -15.86
CA GLY A 126 3.75 -2.43 -15.12
C GLY A 126 3.00 -3.34 -14.15
N VAL A 127 3.38 -4.62 -14.02
CA VAL A 127 2.81 -5.58 -13.09
C VAL A 127 3.85 -6.00 -12.05
N PRO A 128 3.61 -5.78 -10.76
CA PRO A 128 4.58 -6.17 -9.74
C PRO A 128 4.78 -7.69 -9.64
N GLU A 129 6.03 -8.20 -9.63
CA GLU A 129 6.36 -9.61 -9.41
C GLU A 129 6.31 -10.00 -7.92
N ALA A 130 6.33 -9.03 -7.01
CA ALA A 130 6.21 -9.26 -5.59
C ALA A 130 5.07 -8.44 -5.00
N ALA A 131 4.42 -8.96 -3.95
CA ALA A 131 3.46 -8.17 -3.20
C ALA A 131 4.18 -6.99 -2.52
N VAL A 132 3.66 -5.78 -2.71
CA VAL A 132 4.19 -4.57 -2.09
C VAL A 132 3.08 -3.82 -1.36
N GLY A 133 3.41 -3.30 -0.19
CA GLY A 133 2.51 -2.45 0.58
C GLY A 133 3.29 -1.46 1.42
N ARG A 134 2.65 -0.35 1.79
CA ARG A 134 3.24 0.69 2.63
C ARG A 134 2.48 0.82 3.94
N LEU A 135 3.23 1.00 5.03
CA LEU A 135 2.72 1.51 6.30
C LEU A 135 3.12 2.98 6.42
N PRO A 136 2.25 3.90 5.99
CA PRO A 136 2.54 5.33 6.05
C PRO A 136 2.48 5.77 7.51
N VAL A 137 3.60 6.21 8.06
CA VAL A 137 3.73 6.66 9.45
C VAL A 137 4.72 7.82 9.51
N ASP A 138 4.44 8.78 10.38
CA ASP A 138 5.25 9.97 10.60
C ASP A 138 6.08 9.89 11.90
N SER A 139 5.99 8.79 12.62
CA SER A 139 6.72 8.59 13.88
C SER A 139 6.91 7.13 14.25
N ALA A 140 7.90 6.90 15.11
CA ALA A 140 8.15 5.59 15.71
C ALA A 140 6.96 5.10 16.57
N ASP A 141 6.25 6.01 17.22
CA ASP A 141 5.09 5.67 18.06
C ASP A 141 3.89 5.22 17.23
N GLU A 142 3.65 5.87 16.10
CA GLU A 142 2.63 5.42 15.14
C GLU A 142 2.95 4.05 14.57
N LEU A 143 4.21 3.80 14.22
CA LEU A 143 4.63 2.48 13.72
C LEU A 143 4.41 1.39 14.78
N ARG A 144 4.75 1.65 16.06
CA ARG A 144 4.44 0.72 17.16
C ARG A 144 2.94 0.46 17.27
N ALA A 145 2.13 1.53 17.27
CA ALA A 145 0.68 1.41 17.40
C ALA A 145 0.04 0.59 16.25
N ILE A 146 0.48 0.82 15.01
CA ILE A 146 -0.01 0.08 13.83
C ILE A 146 0.42 -1.38 13.89
N THR A 147 1.69 -1.66 14.17
CA THR A 147 2.21 -3.04 14.23
C THR A 147 1.63 -3.84 15.37
N GLU A 148 1.41 -3.24 16.55
CA GLU A 148 0.68 -3.87 17.64
C GLU A 148 -0.77 -4.21 17.26
N ARG A 149 -1.44 -3.32 16.52
CA ARG A 149 -2.79 -3.56 16.01
C ARG A 149 -2.82 -4.72 15.02
N ILE A 150 -1.84 -4.78 14.11
CA ILE A 150 -1.71 -5.88 13.15
C ILE A 150 -1.51 -7.21 13.90
N ILE A 151 -0.57 -7.28 14.82
CA ILE A 151 -0.29 -8.48 15.62
C ILE A 151 -1.53 -8.92 16.41
N ARG A 152 -2.23 -7.99 17.04
CA ARG A 152 -3.48 -8.26 17.78
C ARG A 152 -4.57 -8.79 16.86
N TYR A 153 -4.74 -8.21 15.68
CA TYR A 153 -5.69 -8.65 14.69
C TYR A 153 -5.40 -10.08 14.23
N GLU A 154 -4.16 -10.38 13.88
CA GLU A 154 -3.76 -11.71 13.40
C GLU A 154 -3.86 -12.80 14.48
N ARG A 155 -3.57 -12.45 15.73
CA ARG A 155 -3.74 -13.36 16.89
C ARG A 155 -5.18 -13.54 17.32
N SER A 156 -6.09 -12.71 16.85
CA SER A 156 -7.48 -12.76 17.26
C SER A 156 -8.17 -14.02 16.74
N SER A 157 -8.78 -14.78 17.66
CA SER A 157 -9.67 -15.89 17.34
C SER A 157 -11.08 -15.46 16.95
N ASN A 158 -11.35 -14.15 16.93
CA ASN A 158 -12.65 -13.61 16.56
C ASN A 158 -12.90 -13.80 15.05
N LEU A 159 -13.67 -14.83 14.72
CA LEU A 159 -14.11 -15.18 13.36
C LEU A 159 -15.54 -14.68 13.08
N SER A 160 -15.99 -13.63 13.76
CA SER A 160 -17.34 -13.08 13.59
C SER A 160 -17.61 -12.60 12.16
N ALA A 161 -18.88 -12.39 11.85
CA ALA A 161 -19.40 -12.14 10.50
C ALA A 161 -18.74 -10.96 9.76
N TRP A 162 -18.17 -9.96 10.50
CA TRP A 162 -17.49 -8.82 9.89
C TRP A 162 -16.31 -9.20 8.99
N ARG A 163 -15.67 -10.36 9.23
CA ARG A 163 -14.59 -10.88 8.37
C ARG A 163 -15.07 -11.36 7.00
N ARG A 164 -16.37 -11.53 6.85
CA ARG A 164 -17.02 -11.91 5.59
C ARG A 164 -17.85 -10.78 5.01
N ARG A 165 -17.66 -9.55 5.52
CA ARG A 165 -18.33 -8.37 5.00
C ARG A 165 -17.47 -7.66 4.00
N ILE A 166 -18.01 -7.43 2.81
CA ILE A 166 -17.40 -6.66 1.73
C ILE A 166 -18.24 -5.39 1.55
N ASN A 167 -17.63 -4.25 1.83
CA ASN A 167 -18.27 -2.95 1.61
C ASN A 167 -17.65 -2.33 0.35
N LEU A 168 -18.47 -2.10 -0.66
CA LEU A 168 -18.09 -1.35 -1.85
C LEU A 168 -18.62 0.08 -1.71
N VAL A 169 -17.75 1.04 -1.93
CA VAL A 169 -18.08 2.45 -1.95
C VAL A 169 -17.74 2.97 -3.34
N ALA A 170 -18.73 3.44 -4.07
CA ALA A 170 -18.55 4.04 -5.39
C ALA A 170 -18.91 5.52 -5.31
N GLY A 171 -18.05 6.36 -5.88
CA GLY A 171 -18.31 7.78 -6.04
C GLY A 171 -19.37 8.06 -7.12
N ILE A 172 -19.62 9.34 -7.36
CA ILE A 172 -20.45 9.78 -8.49
C ILE A 172 -19.66 9.52 -9.76
N GLY A 173 -20.24 8.77 -10.72
CA GLY A 173 -19.62 8.54 -12.01
C GLY A 173 -19.45 9.84 -12.81
N GLY A 174 -20.50 10.64 -12.88
CA GLY A 174 -20.47 11.91 -13.61
C GLY A 174 -20.30 11.77 -15.12
N PHE A 175 -20.40 10.55 -15.64
CA PHE A 175 -20.27 10.24 -17.08
C PHE A 175 -21.60 10.30 -17.83
N GLY A 176 -22.67 10.68 -17.14
CA GLY A 176 -24.04 10.73 -17.67
C GLY A 176 -24.87 9.50 -17.30
N ALA A 177 -26.21 9.67 -17.34
CA ALA A 177 -27.16 8.70 -16.79
C ALA A 177 -27.00 7.28 -17.36
N VAL A 178 -26.71 7.14 -18.65
CA VAL A 178 -26.53 5.84 -19.30
C VAL A 178 -25.28 5.12 -18.83
N ALA A 179 -24.14 5.83 -18.80
CA ALA A 179 -22.87 5.26 -18.36
C ALA A 179 -22.90 4.92 -16.87
N ASP A 180 -23.45 5.79 -16.03
CA ASP A 180 -23.56 5.58 -14.59
C ASP A 180 -24.46 4.39 -14.27
N THR A 181 -25.57 4.21 -15.00
CA THR A 181 -26.45 3.03 -14.87
C THR A 181 -25.74 1.75 -15.30
N ALA A 182 -24.93 1.79 -16.36
CA ALA A 182 -24.16 0.62 -16.80
C ALA A 182 -23.09 0.21 -15.77
N ILE A 183 -22.38 1.19 -15.15
CA ILE A 183 -21.41 0.95 -14.09
C ILE A 183 -22.10 0.34 -12.86
N GLU A 184 -23.26 0.86 -12.48
CA GLU A 184 -24.03 0.31 -11.36
C GLU A 184 -24.47 -1.14 -11.63
N ALA A 185 -24.97 -1.43 -12.83
CA ALA A 185 -25.36 -2.78 -13.22
C ALA A 185 -24.17 -3.76 -13.22
N ALA A 186 -23.01 -3.29 -13.69
CA ALA A 186 -21.77 -4.07 -13.65
C ALA A 186 -21.32 -4.38 -12.23
N ALA A 187 -21.34 -3.37 -11.33
CA ALA A 187 -21.01 -3.55 -9.93
C ALA A 187 -21.96 -4.54 -9.23
N LYS A 188 -23.28 -4.41 -9.44
CA LYS A 188 -24.28 -5.36 -8.93
C LYS A 188 -24.05 -6.77 -9.45
N THR A 189 -23.73 -6.91 -10.75
CA THR A 189 -23.43 -8.21 -11.36
C THR A 189 -22.20 -8.85 -10.74
N LEU A 190 -21.13 -8.07 -10.53
CA LEU A 190 -19.92 -8.53 -9.85
C LEU A 190 -20.24 -9.09 -8.47
N LEU A 191 -20.97 -8.32 -7.65
CA LEU A 191 -21.35 -8.70 -6.30
C LEU A 191 -22.20 -9.96 -6.24
N THR A 192 -23.13 -10.13 -7.18
CA THR A 192 -24.09 -11.24 -7.14
C THR A 192 -23.59 -12.52 -7.80
N ARG A 193 -22.70 -12.41 -8.80
CA ARG A 193 -22.24 -13.57 -9.59
C ARG A 193 -20.87 -14.11 -9.18
N HIS A 194 -19.99 -13.25 -8.68
CA HIS A 194 -18.60 -13.62 -8.43
C HIS A 194 -18.24 -13.74 -6.95
N LEU A 195 -19.06 -13.17 -6.06
CA LEU A 195 -18.83 -13.34 -4.64
C LEU A 195 -19.63 -14.53 -4.10
N PRO A 196 -18.99 -15.40 -3.30
CA PRO A 196 -19.71 -16.50 -2.65
C PRO A 196 -20.85 -15.99 -1.77
N ALA A 197 -21.98 -16.70 -1.72
CA ALA A 197 -23.14 -16.35 -0.90
C ALA A 197 -22.85 -16.31 0.62
N SER A 198 -21.68 -16.82 1.03
CA SER A 198 -21.22 -16.74 2.42
C SER A 198 -20.71 -15.35 2.83
N TYR A 199 -20.52 -14.43 1.87
CA TYR A 199 -20.11 -13.06 2.11
C TYR A 199 -21.33 -12.14 2.19
N GLU A 200 -21.37 -11.29 3.21
CA GLU A 200 -22.30 -10.17 3.30
C GLU A 200 -21.72 -9.00 2.50
N THR A 201 -22.49 -8.50 1.55
CA THR A 201 -22.04 -7.41 0.67
C THR A 201 -22.92 -6.19 0.83
N THR A 202 -22.28 -5.02 0.90
CA THR A 202 -22.97 -3.73 0.85
C THR A 202 -22.39 -2.89 -0.27
N LEU A 203 -23.24 -2.21 -1.01
CA LEU A 203 -22.86 -1.24 -2.03
C LEU A 203 -23.40 0.14 -1.61
N THR A 204 -22.49 1.04 -1.28
CA THR A 204 -22.81 2.46 -1.07
C THR A 204 -22.40 3.21 -2.32
N GLN A 205 -23.38 3.73 -3.03
CA GLN A 205 -23.16 4.47 -4.27
C GLN A 205 -23.64 5.91 -4.10
N ALA A 206 -22.78 6.86 -4.45
CA ALA A 206 -23.19 8.23 -4.61
C ALA A 206 -23.89 8.37 -5.97
N GLY A 207 -25.13 8.80 -5.96
CA GLY A 207 -25.93 9.06 -7.17
C GLY A 207 -26.75 10.33 -6.98
N TRP A 208 -27.31 10.85 -8.03
CA TRP A 208 -28.13 12.07 -8.02
C TRP A 208 -29.30 12.02 -7.03
N GLN A 209 -29.74 10.83 -6.65
CA GLN A 209 -30.78 10.59 -5.66
C GLN A 209 -30.26 10.14 -4.29
N SER A 210 -28.93 10.09 -4.11
CA SER A 210 -28.32 9.68 -2.85
C SER A 210 -28.55 10.77 -1.79
N PRO A 211 -29.02 10.41 -0.57
CA PRO A 211 -29.10 11.38 0.52
C PRO A 211 -27.75 11.90 1.00
N TYR A 212 -26.66 11.28 0.55
CA TYR A 212 -25.27 11.67 0.88
C TYR A 212 -24.63 12.54 -0.20
N CYS A 213 -25.34 12.82 -1.29
CA CYS A 213 -24.84 13.66 -2.35
C CYS A 213 -25.68 14.93 -2.40
N PRO A 214 -25.12 16.12 -2.06
CA PRO A 214 -25.82 17.35 -2.38
C PRO A 214 -26.01 17.39 -3.89
N GLY A 215 -27.25 17.55 -4.33
CA GLY A 215 -27.55 17.73 -5.76
C GLY A 215 -26.73 18.87 -6.36
N PRO A 216 -26.65 18.99 -7.68
CA PRO A 216 -26.01 20.13 -8.31
C PRO A 216 -26.61 21.42 -7.80
N PRO A 217 -25.79 22.47 -7.63
CA PRO A 217 -26.26 23.77 -7.16
C PRO A 217 -27.35 24.35 -8.06
#